data_50f91ddc7a413bec4a74c005009d747d
#
_entry.id   50f91ddc7a413bec4a74c005009d747d
#
_cell.length_a   1.000
_cell.length_b   1.000
_cell.length_c   1.000
_cell.angle_alpha   90.00
_cell.angle_beta   90.00
_cell.angle_gamma   90.00
#
_symmetry.space_group_name_H-M   'P 1'
#
loop_
_entity.id
_entity.type
_entity.pdbx_description
1 polymer ?
#
loop_
_entity_poly.entity_id
_entity_poly.type
_entity_poly.pdbx_seq_one_letter_code
_entity_poly.pdbx_strand_id
1 'polypeptide(L)'
;AGDGRAPGRPGGRAAAQDGADAWYRRKLARRIVALLACVALWLLLSYAAISTAAGQVLDTLLMEATMRATGRLVSFTSVVTGGVSVPAMVVAGVVVALVAVARKRPTLAGRALGMVIGANVTTQLLKDMISRPDLGMTTGISNSLPSGHSTVAVTLSLALVAIAPQWLRAPSAWIGWAWTSLMGVSVMMAGWH
;
A
#
# COMPACT_ATOMS: atom_id res chain seq x y z
N ALA A 1 59.43 -6.13 -29.68
CA ALA A 1 57.98 -5.90 -29.78
C ALA A 1 57.51 -5.30 -28.46
N GLY A 2 57.37 -3.95 -28.42
CA GLY A 2 56.99 -3.21 -27.26
C GLY A 2 55.45 -3.17 -27.15
N ASP A 3 54.94 -3.66 -26.01
CA ASP A 3 53.53 -3.61 -25.67
C ASP A 3 53.08 -2.14 -25.42
N GLY A 4 52.50 -1.55 -26.46
CA GLY A 4 52.03 -0.17 -26.46
C GLY A 4 50.66 0.01 -25.74
N ARG A 5 50.54 -0.42 -24.49
CA ARG A 5 49.37 -0.09 -23.66
C ARG A 5 49.45 1.35 -23.20
N ALA A 6 48.74 2.22 -23.87
CA ALA A 6 48.56 3.60 -23.43
C ALA A 6 47.99 3.63 -22.00
N PRO A 7 48.59 4.41 -21.07
CA PRO A 7 48.06 4.55 -19.71
C PRO A 7 46.66 5.16 -19.76
N GLY A 8 45.65 4.41 -19.30
CA GLY A 8 44.27 4.87 -19.26
C GLY A 8 44.15 6.17 -18.47
N ARG A 9 43.59 7.23 -19.11
CA ARG A 9 43.43 8.56 -18.53
C ARG A 9 42.66 8.49 -17.20
N PRO A 10 43.26 8.90 -16.07
CA PRO A 10 42.64 8.84 -14.74
C PRO A 10 41.36 9.70 -14.62
N GLY A 11 41.14 10.69 -15.47
CA GLY A 11 39.97 11.55 -15.45
C GLY A 11 38.64 10.88 -15.90
N GLY A 12 38.72 9.82 -16.70
CA GLY A 12 37.50 9.19 -17.23
C GLY A 12 36.70 8.41 -16.17
N ARG A 13 37.37 7.82 -15.18
CA ARG A 13 36.72 7.07 -14.09
C ARG A 13 36.04 7.99 -13.08
N ALA A 14 36.66 9.11 -12.73
CA ALA A 14 36.09 10.11 -11.82
C ALA A 14 34.83 10.75 -12.44
N ALA A 15 34.87 11.17 -13.69
CA ALA A 15 33.70 11.73 -14.38
C ALA A 15 32.55 10.74 -14.53
N ALA A 16 32.81 9.43 -14.71
CA ALA A 16 31.81 8.41 -14.78
C ALA A 16 31.17 8.14 -13.39
N GLN A 17 31.94 8.22 -12.31
CA GLN A 17 31.45 8.10 -10.94
C GLN A 17 30.58 9.30 -10.55
N ASP A 18 31.02 10.52 -10.84
CA ASP A 18 30.25 11.75 -10.59
C ASP A 18 28.91 11.74 -11.33
N GLY A 19 28.89 11.26 -12.57
CA GLY A 19 27.66 11.09 -13.35
C GLY A 19 26.70 10.06 -12.75
N ALA A 20 27.23 8.94 -12.28
CA ALA A 20 26.44 7.89 -11.62
C ALA A 20 25.84 8.38 -10.28
N ASP A 21 26.63 9.10 -9.49
CA ASP A 21 26.19 9.67 -8.22
C ASP A 21 25.12 10.76 -8.43
N ALA A 22 25.29 11.63 -9.41
CA ALA A 22 24.31 12.64 -9.76
C ALA A 22 22.98 12.01 -10.23
N TRP A 23 23.04 10.94 -11.04
CA TRP A 23 21.86 10.18 -11.46
C TRP A 23 21.15 9.53 -10.28
N TYR A 24 21.90 8.89 -9.37
CA TYR A 24 21.36 8.25 -8.18
C TYR A 24 20.67 9.25 -7.25
N ARG A 25 21.31 10.40 -6.98
CA ARG A 25 20.73 11.50 -6.18
C ARG A 25 19.44 12.02 -6.79
N ARG A 26 19.36 12.25 -8.10
CA ARG A 26 18.14 12.68 -8.79
C ARG A 26 17.02 11.64 -8.70
N LYS A 27 17.37 10.36 -8.82
CA LYS A 27 16.41 9.26 -8.67
C LYS A 27 15.88 9.14 -7.24
N LEU A 28 16.76 9.30 -6.26
CA LEU A 28 16.40 9.29 -4.84
C LEU A 28 15.50 10.49 -4.50
N ALA A 29 15.90 11.70 -4.92
CA ALA A 29 15.13 12.91 -4.71
C ALA A 29 13.71 12.80 -5.27
N ARG A 30 13.55 12.30 -6.51
CA ARG A 30 12.21 12.08 -7.10
C ARG A 30 11.36 11.10 -6.29
N ARG A 31 11.97 10.03 -5.73
CA ARG A 31 11.26 9.06 -4.90
C ARG A 31 10.82 9.68 -3.57
N ILE A 32 11.69 10.48 -2.95
CA ILE A 32 11.38 11.20 -1.71
C ILE A 32 10.24 12.20 -1.97
N VAL A 33 10.33 13.00 -3.02
CA VAL A 33 9.27 13.95 -3.38
C VAL A 33 7.95 13.25 -3.64
N ALA A 34 7.96 12.14 -4.39
CA ALA A 34 6.75 11.35 -4.63
C ALA A 34 6.16 10.79 -3.32
N LEU A 35 7.01 10.27 -2.42
CA LEU A 35 6.57 9.79 -1.11
C LEU A 35 5.94 10.91 -0.28
N LEU A 36 6.61 12.06 -0.19
CA LEU A 36 6.10 13.22 0.54
C LEU A 36 4.78 13.73 -0.05
N ALA A 37 4.66 13.76 -1.37
CA ALA A 37 3.42 14.13 -2.04
C ALA A 37 2.28 13.15 -1.73
N CYS A 38 2.54 11.85 -1.74
CA CYS A 38 1.56 10.83 -1.36
C CYS A 38 1.13 10.97 0.11
N VAL A 39 2.07 11.21 1.02
CA VAL A 39 1.77 11.42 2.45
C VAL A 39 0.96 12.70 2.64
N ALA A 40 1.34 13.79 1.99
CA ALA A 40 0.61 15.06 2.07
C ALA A 40 -0.83 14.93 1.52
N LEU A 41 -0.99 14.26 0.38
CA LEU A 41 -2.31 13.99 -0.19
C LEU A 41 -3.15 13.13 0.75
N TRP A 42 -2.56 12.07 1.31
CA TRP A 42 -3.26 11.21 2.27
C TRP A 42 -3.70 11.99 3.52
N LEU A 43 -2.83 12.83 4.09
CA LEU A 43 -3.16 13.68 5.24
C LEU A 43 -4.29 14.67 4.90
N LEU A 44 -4.21 15.30 3.73
CA LEU A 44 -5.22 16.24 3.26
C LEU A 44 -6.59 15.57 3.10
N LEU A 45 -6.64 14.41 2.44
CA LEU A 45 -7.87 13.66 2.24
C LEU A 45 -8.44 13.13 3.56
N SER A 46 -7.58 12.63 4.47
CA SER A 46 -8.00 12.20 5.80
C SER A 46 -8.56 13.36 6.61
N TYR A 47 -7.91 14.52 6.60
CA TYR A 47 -8.41 15.71 7.26
C TYR A 47 -9.75 16.16 6.67
N ALA A 48 -9.86 16.22 5.34
CA ALA A 48 -11.09 16.62 4.67
C ALA A 48 -12.25 15.66 5.01
N ALA A 49 -12.02 14.37 5.02
CA ALA A 49 -13.06 13.37 5.29
C ALA A 49 -13.49 13.33 6.76
N ILE A 50 -12.54 13.44 7.70
CA ILE A 50 -12.79 13.21 9.13
C ILE A 50 -13.15 14.52 9.86
N SER A 51 -12.46 15.62 9.52
CA SER A 51 -12.47 16.84 10.31
C SER A 51 -13.35 17.95 9.72
N THR A 52 -14.00 17.72 8.57
CA THR A 52 -14.91 18.71 7.98
C THR A 52 -16.35 18.20 7.95
N ALA A 53 -17.31 19.11 8.17
CA ALA A 53 -18.75 18.79 8.10
C ALA A 53 -19.14 18.22 6.72
N ALA A 54 -18.64 18.84 5.64
CA ALA A 54 -18.90 18.38 4.27
C ALA A 54 -18.34 16.96 4.02
N GLY A 55 -17.13 16.66 4.55
CA GLY A 55 -16.54 15.33 4.46
C GLY A 55 -17.35 14.29 5.22
N GLN A 56 -17.78 14.59 6.45
CA GLN A 56 -18.61 13.69 7.26
C GLN A 56 -19.98 13.43 6.62
N VAL A 57 -20.63 14.47 6.06
CA VAL A 57 -21.90 14.30 5.34
C VAL A 57 -21.70 13.45 4.09
N LEU A 58 -20.67 13.71 3.30
CA LEU A 58 -20.38 12.92 2.10
C LEU A 58 -20.10 11.45 2.45
N ASP A 59 -19.30 11.20 3.48
CA ASP A 59 -18.99 9.86 3.98
C ASP A 59 -20.28 9.11 4.38
N THR A 60 -21.16 9.77 5.15
CA THR A 60 -22.46 9.21 5.57
C THR A 60 -23.36 8.91 4.37
N LEU A 61 -23.48 9.85 3.42
CA LEU A 61 -24.31 9.66 2.22
C LEU A 61 -23.80 8.51 1.34
N LEU A 62 -22.48 8.40 1.14
CA LEU A 62 -21.87 7.31 0.39
C LEU A 62 -22.11 5.97 1.07
N MET A 63 -22.00 5.92 2.39
CA MET A 63 -22.25 4.71 3.16
C MET A 63 -23.71 4.29 3.10
N GLU A 64 -24.66 5.21 3.32
CA GLU A 64 -26.08 4.91 3.18
C GLU A 64 -26.45 4.44 1.78
N ALA A 65 -25.90 5.07 0.74
CA ALA A 65 -26.12 4.68 -0.65
C ALA A 65 -25.60 3.25 -0.91
N THR A 66 -24.43 2.89 -0.37
CA THR A 66 -23.85 1.55 -0.52
C THR A 66 -24.61 0.51 0.30
N MET A 67 -25.08 0.83 1.50
CA MET A 67 -25.90 -0.08 2.34
C MET A 67 -27.29 -0.34 1.74
N ARG A 68 -27.84 0.62 1.01
CA ARG A 68 -29.11 0.43 0.26
C ARG A 68 -28.97 -0.43 -0.99
N ALA A 69 -27.75 -0.55 -1.53
CA ALA A 69 -27.44 -1.42 -2.68
C ALA A 69 -27.41 -2.90 -2.28
N THR A 70 -28.54 -3.52 -2.20
CA THR A 70 -29.01 -4.60 -1.33
C THR A 70 -28.69 -6.05 -1.75
N GLY A 71 -28.75 -6.96 -0.82
CA GLY A 71 -29.02 -8.41 -0.94
C GLY A 71 -27.81 -9.24 -1.37
N ARG A 72 -27.65 -9.55 -2.65
CA ARG A 72 -26.56 -10.40 -3.17
C ARG A 72 -25.18 -9.76 -3.03
N LEU A 73 -25.10 -8.43 -3.08
CA LEU A 73 -23.85 -7.69 -2.91
C LEU A 73 -23.37 -7.75 -1.46
N VAL A 74 -24.26 -7.73 -0.48
CA VAL A 74 -23.90 -7.85 0.94
C VAL A 74 -23.27 -9.22 1.25
N SER A 75 -23.84 -10.30 0.72
CA SER A 75 -23.25 -11.64 0.88
C SER A 75 -21.89 -11.73 0.20
N PHE A 76 -21.71 -11.12 -0.96
CA PHE A 76 -20.43 -11.08 -1.67
C PHE A 76 -19.38 -10.27 -0.88
N THR A 77 -19.74 -9.11 -0.36
CA THR A 77 -18.82 -8.26 0.42
C THR A 77 -18.42 -8.92 1.73
N SER A 78 -19.31 -9.64 2.40
CA SER A 78 -18.96 -10.40 3.62
C SER A 78 -17.96 -11.51 3.35
N VAL A 79 -18.04 -12.18 2.19
CA VAL A 79 -17.04 -13.16 1.75
C VAL A 79 -15.69 -12.49 1.47
N VAL A 80 -15.69 -11.35 0.78
CA VAL A 80 -14.47 -10.62 0.45
C VAL A 80 -13.78 -10.07 1.70
N THR A 81 -14.53 -9.43 2.61
CA THR A 81 -13.99 -8.91 3.86
C THR A 81 -13.59 -10.02 4.83
N GLY A 82 -14.37 -11.10 4.90
CA GLY A 82 -14.03 -12.30 5.68
C GLY A 82 -12.77 -13.01 5.19
N GLY A 83 -12.46 -12.90 3.88
CA GLY A 83 -11.21 -13.38 3.29
C GLY A 83 -9.96 -12.65 3.79
N VAL A 84 -10.09 -11.45 4.40
CA VAL A 84 -9.00 -10.74 5.08
C VAL A 84 -9.10 -10.94 6.59
N SER A 85 -9.07 -12.18 6.99
CA SER A 85 -8.98 -12.58 8.40
C SER A 85 -7.50 -12.73 8.80
N VAL A 86 -7.23 -12.71 10.11
CA VAL A 86 -5.87 -12.97 10.61
C VAL A 86 -5.29 -14.29 10.08
N PRO A 87 -6.04 -15.41 10.05
CA PRO A 87 -5.57 -16.64 9.42
C PRO A 87 -5.22 -16.49 7.93
N ALA A 88 -6.06 -15.79 7.16
CA ALA A 88 -5.79 -15.55 5.74
C ALA A 88 -4.53 -14.71 5.53
N MET A 89 -4.28 -13.72 6.37
CA MET A 89 -3.03 -12.93 6.35
C MET A 89 -1.80 -13.79 6.63
N VAL A 90 -1.89 -14.68 7.62
CA VAL A 90 -0.80 -15.61 7.94
C VAL A 90 -0.53 -16.54 6.77
N VAL A 91 -1.57 -17.12 6.18
CA VAL A 91 -1.45 -17.98 4.99
C VAL A 91 -0.81 -17.22 3.83
N ALA A 92 -1.27 -16.01 3.54
CA ALA A 92 -0.69 -15.19 2.48
C ALA A 92 0.78 -14.83 2.76
N GLY A 93 1.12 -14.51 4.01
CA GLY A 93 2.50 -14.26 4.45
C GLY A 93 3.40 -15.50 4.26
N VAL A 94 2.89 -16.68 4.63
CA VAL A 94 3.60 -17.95 4.42
C VAL A 94 3.80 -18.23 2.94
N VAL A 95 2.78 -18.03 2.10
CA VAL A 95 2.91 -18.20 0.63
C VAL A 95 3.96 -17.25 0.07
N VAL A 96 3.95 -15.97 0.47
CA VAL A 96 4.98 -15.00 0.05
C VAL A 96 6.37 -15.48 0.47
N ALA A 97 6.52 -15.96 1.71
CA ALA A 97 7.80 -16.47 2.22
C ALA A 97 8.27 -17.70 1.43
N LEU A 98 7.39 -18.68 1.20
CA LEU A 98 7.70 -19.90 0.44
C LEU A 98 8.12 -19.60 -0.99
N VAL A 99 7.38 -18.71 -1.69
CA VAL A 99 7.73 -18.31 -3.06
C VAL A 99 9.09 -17.62 -3.09
N ALA A 100 9.40 -16.77 -2.14
CA ALA A 100 10.68 -16.07 -2.11
C ALA A 100 11.85 -17.02 -1.78
N VAL A 101 11.64 -18.00 -0.89
CA VAL A 101 12.63 -19.06 -0.59
C VAL A 101 12.84 -19.94 -1.81
N ALA A 102 11.76 -20.41 -2.44
CA ALA A 102 11.84 -21.21 -3.67
C ALA A 102 12.61 -20.51 -4.79
N ARG A 103 12.54 -19.17 -4.82
CA ARG A 103 13.29 -18.34 -5.77
C ARG A 103 14.72 -18.01 -5.31
N LYS A 104 15.20 -18.61 -4.22
CA LYS A 104 16.54 -18.36 -3.65
C LYS A 104 16.82 -16.86 -3.41
N ARG A 105 15.81 -16.10 -3.02
CA ARG A 105 15.88 -14.65 -2.74
C ARG A 105 15.35 -14.30 -1.34
N PRO A 106 15.95 -14.80 -0.26
CA PRO A 106 15.45 -14.61 1.11
C PRO A 106 15.42 -13.14 1.53
N THR A 107 16.34 -12.31 1.05
CA THR A 107 16.35 -10.86 1.32
C THR A 107 15.12 -10.16 0.78
N LEU A 108 14.57 -10.63 -0.35
CA LEU A 108 13.36 -10.07 -0.93
C LEU A 108 12.13 -10.47 -0.10
N ALA A 109 12.10 -11.71 0.41
CA ALA A 109 11.08 -12.16 1.35
C ALA A 109 11.07 -11.30 2.62
N GLY A 110 12.23 -11.10 3.23
CA GLY A 110 12.36 -10.27 4.44
C GLY A 110 11.87 -8.84 4.22
N ARG A 111 12.18 -8.23 3.07
CA ARG A 111 11.69 -6.89 2.71
C ARG A 111 10.18 -6.85 2.51
N ALA A 112 9.62 -7.85 1.81
CA ALA A 112 8.18 -7.94 1.57
C ALA A 112 7.40 -8.14 2.89
N LEU A 113 7.85 -9.06 3.74
CA LEU A 113 7.27 -9.29 5.06
C LEU A 113 7.40 -8.08 5.97
N GLY A 114 8.59 -7.44 6.01
CA GLY A 114 8.82 -6.22 6.78
C GLY A 114 7.89 -5.08 6.35
N MET A 115 7.63 -4.94 5.05
CA MET A 115 6.67 -3.97 4.52
C MET A 115 5.24 -4.29 4.98
N VAL A 116 4.79 -5.54 4.88
CA VAL A 116 3.44 -5.96 5.30
C VAL A 116 3.26 -5.73 6.80
N ILE A 117 4.18 -6.22 7.62
CA ILE A 117 4.12 -6.10 9.09
C ILE A 117 4.19 -4.62 9.49
N GLY A 118 5.19 -3.89 8.98
CA GLY A 118 5.41 -2.49 9.30
C GLY A 118 4.21 -1.62 8.96
N ALA A 119 3.62 -1.76 7.78
CA ALA A 119 2.43 -1.01 7.38
C ALA A 119 1.22 -1.34 8.26
N ASN A 120 1.01 -2.62 8.59
CA ASN A 120 -0.11 -3.00 9.45
C ASN A 120 0.06 -2.50 10.89
N VAL A 121 1.26 -2.61 11.47
CA VAL A 121 1.55 -2.03 12.79
C VAL A 121 1.33 -0.52 12.79
N THR A 122 1.86 0.18 11.78
CA THR A 122 1.67 1.63 11.62
C THR A 122 0.19 1.98 11.52
N THR A 123 -0.60 1.19 10.78
CA THR A 123 -2.05 1.39 10.66
C THR A 123 -2.75 1.27 12.01
N GLN A 124 -2.40 0.29 12.84
CA GLN A 124 -3.00 0.15 14.18
C GLN A 124 -2.62 1.33 15.08
N LEU A 125 -1.35 1.71 15.09
CA LEU A 125 -0.90 2.87 15.86
C LEU A 125 -1.60 4.17 15.43
N LEU A 126 -1.77 4.38 14.13
CA LEU A 126 -2.47 5.56 13.61
C LEU A 126 -3.96 5.56 13.95
N LYS A 127 -4.61 4.38 13.99
CA LYS A 127 -6.00 4.27 14.44
C LYS A 127 -6.20 4.78 15.86
N ASP A 128 -5.27 4.44 16.75
CA ASP A 128 -5.34 4.84 18.15
C ASP A 128 -5.04 6.35 18.33
N MET A 129 -4.32 6.96 17.37
CA MET A 129 -3.94 8.37 17.41
C MET A 129 -4.95 9.30 16.74
N ILE A 130 -5.70 8.80 15.74
CA ILE A 130 -6.64 9.61 14.96
C ILE A 130 -8.02 9.52 15.61
N SER A 131 -8.44 10.58 16.26
CA SER A 131 -9.81 10.73 16.76
C SER A 131 -10.69 11.42 15.72
N ARG A 132 -11.94 10.95 15.57
CA ARG A 132 -12.95 11.64 14.73
C ARG A 132 -13.73 12.61 15.63
N PRO A 133 -13.68 13.92 15.37
CA PRO A 133 -14.49 14.87 16.13
C PRO A 133 -15.97 14.64 15.84
N ASP A 134 -16.79 14.65 16.87
CA ASP A 134 -18.25 14.64 16.71
C ASP A 134 -18.71 16.03 16.30
N LEU A 135 -19.11 16.16 15.04
CA LEU A 135 -19.66 17.42 14.49
C LEU A 135 -21.21 17.40 14.46
N GLY A 136 -21.83 16.41 15.10
CA GLY A 136 -23.29 16.24 15.10
C GLY A 136 -23.89 15.86 13.74
N MET A 137 -23.04 15.47 12.77
CA MET A 137 -23.45 15.13 11.40
C MET A 137 -23.63 13.63 11.17
N THR A 138 -23.22 12.81 12.12
CA THR A 138 -23.24 11.34 11.99
C THR A 138 -23.81 10.70 13.25
N THR A 139 -24.38 9.51 13.10
CA THR A 139 -24.98 8.73 14.19
C THR A 139 -23.94 7.99 15.05
N GLY A 140 -22.89 8.68 15.51
CA GLY A 140 -22.00 8.16 16.55
C GLY A 140 -21.12 6.96 16.18
N ILE A 141 -20.78 6.78 14.90
CA ILE A 141 -19.94 5.67 14.47
C ILE A 141 -18.48 5.98 14.77
N SER A 142 -17.80 5.07 15.46
CA SER A 142 -16.39 5.20 15.79
C SER A 142 -15.51 5.25 14.54
N ASN A 143 -14.48 6.10 14.55
CA ASN A 143 -13.53 6.21 13.46
C ASN A 143 -12.72 4.91 13.30
N SER A 144 -12.72 4.34 12.10
CA SER A 144 -11.90 3.18 11.75
C SER A 144 -10.79 3.48 10.74
N LEU A 145 -10.55 4.77 10.46
CA LEU A 145 -9.44 5.20 9.61
C LEU A 145 -8.11 5.22 10.39
N PRO A 146 -7.02 4.75 9.77
CA PRO A 146 -6.96 4.09 8.47
C PRO A 146 -7.46 2.64 8.51
N SER A 147 -8.09 2.17 7.41
CA SER A 147 -8.67 0.82 7.34
C SER A 147 -7.58 -0.26 7.33
N GLY A 148 -7.62 -1.16 8.33
CA GLY A 148 -6.71 -2.31 8.40
C GLY A 148 -6.91 -3.28 7.24
N HIS A 149 -8.13 -3.56 6.81
CA HIS A 149 -8.42 -4.44 5.67
C HIS A 149 -7.83 -3.90 4.37
N SER A 150 -8.00 -2.61 4.11
CA SER A 150 -7.41 -1.96 2.93
C SER A 150 -5.88 -1.98 2.98
N THR A 151 -5.29 -1.74 4.15
CA THR A 151 -3.82 -1.79 4.35
C THR A 151 -3.28 -3.19 4.05
N VAL A 152 -3.95 -4.23 4.55
CA VAL A 152 -3.57 -5.63 4.26
C VAL A 152 -3.66 -5.91 2.77
N ALA A 153 -4.78 -5.55 2.12
CA ALA A 153 -4.98 -5.81 0.70
C ALA A 153 -3.90 -5.13 -0.16
N VAL A 154 -3.59 -3.86 0.13
CA VAL A 154 -2.52 -3.11 -0.58
C VAL A 154 -1.15 -3.74 -0.35
N THR A 155 -0.79 -4.00 0.90
CA THR A 155 0.55 -4.48 1.23
C THR A 155 0.82 -5.89 0.73
N LEU A 156 -0.16 -6.78 0.76
CA LEU A 156 -0.06 -8.12 0.15
C LEU A 156 0.06 -8.04 -1.38
N SER A 157 -0.70 -7.14 -2.01
CA SER A 157 -0.60 -6.90 -3.45
C SER A 157 0.79 -6.41 -3.85
N LEU A 158 1.34 -5.44 -3.11
CA LEU A 158 2.69 -4.94 -3.33
C LEU A 158 3.76 -6.00 -3.05
N ALA A 159 3.59 -6.82 -2.01
CA ALA A 159 4.47 -7.94 -1.71
C ALA A 159 4.48 -8.95 -2.87
N LEU A 160 3.30 -9.30 -3.41
CA LEU A 160 3.16 -10.18 -4.56
C LEU A 160 3.91 -9.64 -5.78
N VAL A 161 3.73 -8.36 -6.12
CA VAL A 161 4.45 -7.71 -7.22
C VAL A 161 5.96 -7.71 -6.99
N ALA A 162 6.41 -7.46 -5.75
CA ALA A 162 7.82 -7.42 -5.40
C ALA A 162 8.51 -8.78 -5.56
N ILE A 163 7.83 -9.89 -5.20
CA ILE A 163 8.39 -11.24 -5.32
C ILE A 163 8.16 -11.86 -6.70
N ALA A 164 7.24 -11.33 -7.51
CA ALA A 164 6.90 -11.85 -8.83
C ALA A 164 8.11 -11.80 -9.80
N PRO A 165 8.29 -12.81 -10.66
CA PRO A 165 9.23 -12.72 -11.78
C PRO A 165 8.83 -11.61 -12.74
N GLN A 166 9.78 -11.12 -13.55
CA GLN A 166 9.55 -9.96 -14.41
C GLN A 166 8.31 -10.09 -15.31
N TRP A 167 8.08 -11.28 -15.88
CA TRP A 167 6.95 -11.56 -16.76
C TRP A 167 5.58 -11.59 -16.03
N LEU A 168 5.58 -11.87 -14.70
CA LEU A 168 4.36 -11.86 -13.88
C LEU A 168 4.11 -10.52 -13.17
N ARG A 169 5.04 -9.58 -13.18
CA ARG A 169 4.88 -8.32 -12.43
C ARG A 169 3.69 -7.50 -12.88
N ALA A 170 3.48 -7.37 -14.19
CA ALA A 170 2.35 -6.62 -14.72
C ALA A 170 1.00 -7.31 -14.41
N PRO A 171 0.80 -8.61 -14.68
CA PRO A 171 -0.39 -9.33 -14.22
C PRO A 171 -0.62 -9.22 -12.71
N SER A 172 0.42 -9.41 -11.88
CA SER A 172 0.32 -9.29 -10.43
C SER A 172 -0.10 -7.90 -9.98
N ALA A 173 0.38 -6.85 -10.66
CA ALA A 173 -0.01 -5.47 -10.37
C ALA A 173 -1.49 -5.23 -10.68
N TRP A 174 -1.99 -5.72 -11.82
CA TRP A 174 -3.40 -5.60 -12.17
C TRP A 174 -4.32 -6.38 -11.22
N ILE A 175 -3.95 -7.62 -10.89
CA ILE A 175 -4.69 -8.44 -9.92
C ILE A 175 -4.68 -7.77 -8.54
N GLY A 176 -3.52 -7.28 -8.11
CA GLY A 176 -3.39 -6.58 -6.83
C GLY A 176 -4.20 -5.28 -6.79
N TRP A 177 -4.22 -4.52 -7.87
CA TRP A 177 -5.04 -3.31 -7.99
C TRP A 177 -6.53 -3.64 -7.92
N ALA A 178 -6.99 -4.62 -8.70
CA ALA A 178 -8.38 -5.06 -8.69
C ALA A 178 -8.82 -5.57 -7.31
N TRP A 179 -7.98 -6.38 -6.65
CA TRP A 179 -8.21 -6.89 -5.30
C TRP A 179 -8.31 -5.76 -4.28
N THR A 180 -7.38 -4.81 -4.32
CA THR A 180 -7.37 -3.65 -3.40
C THR A 180 -8.60 -2.77 -3.59
N SER A 181 -9.00 -2.51 -4.84
CA SER A 181 -10.20 -1.75 -5.16
C SER A 181 -11.46 -2.46 -4.66
N LEU A 182 -11.56 -3.76 -4.90
CA LEU A 182 -12.66 -4.58 -4.43
C LEU A 182 -12.75 -4.59 -2.90
N MET A 183 -11.61 -4.69 -2.21
CA MET A 183 -11.56 -4.62 -0.75
C MET A 183 -12.03 -3.26 -0.23
N GLY A 184 -11.59 -2.15 -0.84
CA GLY A 184 -12.04 -0.81 -0.48
C GLY A 184 -13.55 -0.64 -0.59
N VAL A 185 -14.14 -1.07 -1.71
CA VAL A 185 -15.60 -1.06 -1.91
C VAL A 185 -16.29 -1.95 -0.89
N SER A 186 -15.77 -3.15 -0.63
CA SER A 186 -16.36 -4.10 0.33
C SER A 186 -16.36 -3.57 1.76
N VAL A 187 -15.30 -2.88 2.18
CA VAL A 187 -15.22 -2.23 3.51
C VAL A 187 -16.27 -1.13 3.64
N MET A 188 -16.46 -0.31 2.59
CA MET A 188 -17.52 0.71 2.56
C MET A 188 -18.91 0.09 2.66
N MET A 189 -19.18 -0.98 1.90
CA MET A 189 -20.48 -1.68 1.90
C MET A 189 -20.75 -2.42 3.23
N ALA A 190 -19.71 -2.83 3.93
CA ALA A 190 -19.83 -3.43 5.27
C ALA A 190 -20.10 -2.39 6.37
N GLY A 191 -20.10 -1.09 6.04
CA GLY A 191 -20.30 -0.02 7.01
C GLY A 191 -19.13 0.13 7.99
N TRP A 192 -17.96 -0.28 7.59
CA TRP A 192 -16.75 -0.15 8.42
C TRP A 192 -15.98 1.12 8.05
N HIS A 193 -15.93 2.05 8.97
CA HIS A 193 -15.20 3.32 8.83
C HIS A 193 -13.78 3.24 9.37
#